data_ec73f831167f0b58728b9245224a45d5
#
_entry.id   ec73f831167f0b58728b9245224a45d5
#
_cell.length_a   1.000
_cell.length_b   1.000
_cell.length_c   1.000
_cell.angle_alpha   90.00
_cell.angle_beta   90.00
_cell.angle_gamma   90.00
#
_symmetry.space_group_name_H-M   'P 1'
#
loop_
_entity.id
_entity.type
_entity.pdbx_description
1 polymer ?
#
loop_
_entity_poly.entity_id
_entity_poly.type
_entity_poly.pdbx_seq_one_letter_code
_entity_poly.pdbx_strand_id
1 'polypeptide(L)'
;TSSLVGSEMCIRDRTHDGADLPGHLGIGHTRWATHGEPNDINAHPHVSQSGRIAVVHNGIIENYAELKEQLLHKGYGFRSETDTEVVAQLLDYYYADCGDIFEAMIRMLHAVDGAYALGIICADYPDRLLCARKDAPLLLGFGEGENMIASDVTAIIRHTRDIAYLDDGELAILSAKGIRVYDSQMRPIEKEHRHVDWDVAAAEKGGYEHFMLKEIHEQPRAIREATAARIQGGQVVLRDLNMTDQQIRDINKIFIVACGSSYHVGMVGKYNLERMLRRSVEV
;
A
#
# COMPACT_ATOMS: atom_id res chain seq x y z
N THR A 1 9.42 6.08 -15.97
CA THR A 1 8.53 7.23 -15.68
C THR A 1 7.30 7.30 -16.57
N SER A 2 7.20 6.49 -17.58
CA SER A 2 6.01 6.38 -18.45
C SER A 2 4.93 5.44 -17.93
N SER A 3 5.12 4.87 -16.76
CA SER A 3 4.33 3.75 -16.24
C SER A 3 2.95 4.11 -15.66
N LEU A 4 2.66 5.38 -15.45
CA LEU A 4 1.34 5.78 -14.97
C LEU A 4 0.29 5.97 -16.07
N VAL A 5 0.69 5.96 -17.33
CA VAL A 5 -0.21 6.18 -18.49
C VAL A 5 -0.92 4.89 -18.93
N GLY A 6 -0.67 3.80 -18.28
CA GLY A 6 -1.29 2.50 -18.57
C GLY A 6 -1.86 1.82 -17.35
N SER A 7 -2.26 2.57 -16.31
CA SER A 7 -2.95 1.94 -15.19
C SER A 7 -4.25 1.34 -15.68
N GLU A 8 -4.56 0.11 -15.26
CA GLU A 8 -5.80 -0.57 -15.65
C GLU A 8 -7.05 0.19 -15.28
N MET A 9 -7.01 0.97 -14.21
CA MET A 9 -8.09 1.87 -13.84
C MET A 9 -8.40 2.87 -14.97
N CYS A 10 -7.36 3.46 -15.59
CA CYS A 10 -7.54 4.34 -16.76
C CYS A 10 -8.03 3.59 -18.00
N ILE A 11 -7.72 2.31 -18.17
CA ILE A 11 -8.20 1.49 -19.28
C ILE A 11 -9.66 1.12 -19.05
N ARG A 12 -10.05 0.71 -17.86
CA ARG A 12 -11.44 0.42 -17.49
C ARG A 12 -12.33 1.65 -17.54
N ASP A 13 -11.88 2.78 -17.01
CA ASP A 13 -12.60 4.06 -17.12
C ASP A 13 -12.83 4.46 -18.58
N ARG A 14 -11.90 4.15 -19.49
CA ARG A 14 -12.08 4.41 -20.93
C ARG A 14 -13.03 3.44 -21.63
N THR A 15 -13.15 2.21 -21.13
CA THR A 15 -13.99 1.18 -21.80
C THR A 15 -15.42 1.11 -21.26
N HIS A 16 -15.66 1.52 -20.01
CA HIS A 16 -16.95 1.31 -19.34
C HIS A 16 -17.55 2.55 -18.67
N ASP A 17 -16.89 3.69 -18.70
CA ASP A 17 -17.35 4.98 -18.13
C ASP A 17 -17.87 4.91 -16.66
N GLY A 18 -17.58 3.80 -15.96
CA GLY A 18 -17.96 3.53 -14.57
C GLY A 18 -19.46 3.42 -14.29
N ALA A 19 -20.30 3.98 -15.13
CA ALA A 19 -21.74 4.08 -14.92
C ALA A 19 -22.52 2.79 -15.18
N ASP A 20 -21.96 1.89 -15.96
CA ASP A 20 -22.65 0.68 -16.47
C ASP A 20 -22.31 -0.61 -15.71
N LEU A 21 -21.53 -0.53 -14.64
CA LEU A 21 -21.19 -1.71 -13.84
C LEU A 21 -22.22 -1.91 -12.72
N PRO A 22 -23.12 -2.90 -12.83
CA PRO A 22 -24.07 -3.21 -11.77
C PRO A 22 -23.34 -3.88 -10.62
N GLY A 23 -22.94 -3.10 -9.62
CA GLY A 23 -22.26 -3.62 -8.44
C GLY A 23 -22.20 -2.60 -7.31
N HIS A 24 -22.17 -3.10 -6.08
CA HIS A 24 -22.03 -2.29 -4.86
C HIS A 24 -20.68 -2.48 -4.18
N LEU A 25 -19.82 -3.30 -4.78
CA LEU A 25 -18.50 -3.64 -4.27
C LEU A 25 -17.50 -3.69 -5.43
N GLY A 26 -16.33 -3.12 -5.24
CA GLY A 26 -15.27 -3.13 -6.24
C GLY A 26 -13.90 -2.97 -5.63
N ILE A 27 -12.89 -3.48 -6.33
CA ILE A 27 -11.47 -3.26 -6.04
C ILE A 27 -10.79 -2.72 -7.30
N GLY A 28 -9.83 -1.84 -7.11
CA GLY A 28 -9.05 -1.25 -8.20
C GLY A 28 -7.60 -1.04 -7.78
N HIS A 29 -6.72 -0.95 -8.78
CA HIS A 29 -5.30 -0.81 -8.56
C HIS A 29 -4.64 -0.06 -9.71
N THR A 30 -3.73 0.87 -9.42
CA THR A 30 -3.00 1.64 -10.43
C THR A 30 -1.70 1.01 -10.87
N ARG A 31 -1.32 -0.09 -10.28
CA ARG A 31 -0.11 -0.89 -10.47
C ARG A 31 1.21 -0.10 -10.58
N TRP A 32 2.12 -0.39 -9.66
CA TRP A 32 3.55 -0.11 -9.80
C TRP A 32 4.25 -1.45 -10.04
N ALA A 33 4.71 -1.71 -11.28
CA ALA A 33 5.27 -3.00 -11.65
C ALA A 33 6.56 -3.32 -10.88
N THR A 34 6.52 -4.37 -10.05
CA THR A 34 7.68 -4.95 -9.38
C THR A 34 8.08 -6.28 -10.03
N HIS A 35 7.11 -7.08 -10.48
CA HIS A 35 7.28 -8.37 -11.16
C HIS A 35 6.46 -8.40 -12.44
N GLY A 36 7.06 -8.89 -13.54
CA GLY A 36 6.44 -9.00 -14.85
C GLY A 36 6.32 -7.67 -15.60
N GLU A 37 6.23 -7.74 -16.91
CA GLU A 37 6.06 -6.57 -17.77
C GLU A 37 4.74 -5.84 -17.49
N PRO A 38 4.66 -4.50 -17.67
CA PRO A 38 3.41 -3.76 -17.58
C PRO A 38 2.51 -4.04 -18.79
N ASN A 39 1.66 -5.06 -18.64
CA ASN A 39 0.65 -5.48 -19.62
C ASN A 39 -0.64 -5.89 -18.90
N ASP A 40 -1.72 -6.14 -19.66
CA ASP A 40 -3.04 -6.48 -19.12
C ASP A 40 -3.06 -7.80 -18.34
N ILE A 41 -2.19 -8.75 -18.69
CA ILE A 41 -2.12 -10.07 -18.04
C ILE A 41 -1.52 -9.96 -16.64
N ASN A 42 -0.52 -9.09 -16.51
CA ASN A 42 0.18 -8.85 -15.26
C ASN A 42 -0.45 -7.76 -14.41
N ALA A 43 -1.55 -7.19 -14.82
CA ALA A 43 -2.22 -6.11 -14.12
C ALA A 43 -3.20 -6.63 -13.06
N HIS A 44 -3.42 -5.86 -11.99
CA HIS A 44 -4.40 -6.16 -10.96
C HIS A 44 -5.81 -5.70 -11.37
N PRO A 45 -6.85 -6.37 -10.88
CA PRO A 45 -6.87 -7.49 -9.94
C PRO A 45 -6.50 -8.82 -10.59
N HIS A 46 -5.84 -9.70 -9.85
CA HIS A 46 -5.67 -11.10 -10.23
C HIS A 46 -6.86 -11.92 -9.78
N VAL A 47 -7.34 -12.78 -10.68
CA VAL A 47 -8.53 -13.60 -10.45
C VAL A 47 -8.10 -15.06 -10.28
N SER A 48 -8.68 -15.74 -9.29
CA SER A 48 -8.43 -17.15 -9.03
C SER A 48 -8.88 -18.06 -10.19
N GLN A 49 -8.37 -19.29 -10.22
CA GLN A 49 -8.71 -20.27 -11.25
C GLN A 49 -10.21 -20.58 -11.31
N SER A 50 -10.89 -20.62 -10.16
CA SER A 50 -12.35 -20.81 -10.10
C SER A 50 -13.13 -19.59 -10.62
N GLY A 51 -12.49 -18.44 -10.77
CA GLY A 51 -13.14 -17.17 -11.12
C GLY A 51 -13.94 -16.52 -9.98
N ARG A 52 -13.89 -17.08 -8.78
CA ARG A 52 -14.70 -16.61 -7.62
C ARG A 52 -14.02 -15.53 -6.80
N ILE A 53 -12.69 -15.49 -6.78
CA ILE A 53 -11.91 -14.61 -5.92
C ILE A 53 -11.09 -13.67 -6.78
N ALA A 54 -11.11 -12.38 -6.45
CA ALA A 54 -10.24 -11.38 -7.07
C ALA A 54 -9.44 -10.65 -5.99
N VAL A 55 -8.16 -10.37 -6.29
CA VAL A 55 -7.18 -9.80 -5.37
C VAL A 55 -6.45 -8.63 -5.99
N VAL A 56 -6.34 -7.54 -5.23
CA VAL A 56 -5.37 -6.46 -5.48
C VAL A 56 -4.32 -6.48 -4.37
N HIS A 57 -3.08 -6.12 -4.69
CA HIS A 57 -1.94 -6.22 -3.79
C HIS A 57 -0.94 -5.10 -4.01
N ASN A 58 -0.52 -4.47 -2.93
CA ASN A 58 0.69 -3.65 -2.86
C ASN A 58 1.71 -4.36 -1.98
N GLY A 59 2.92 -4.51 -2.46
CA GLY A 59 4.00 -5.18 -1.75
C GLY A 59 4.70 -6.23 -2.60
N ILE A 60 5.34 -7.19 -1.93
CA ILE A 60 6.06 -8.31 -2.57
C ILE A 60 5.84 -9.56 -1.73
N ILE A 61 5.38 -10.63 -2.35
CA ILE A 61 5.31 -11.97 -1.73
C ILE A 61 6.64 -12.67 -2.01
N GLU A 62 7.50 -12.73 -1.01
CA GLU A 62 8.88 -13.19 -1.16
C GLU A 62 8.97 -14.69 -1.48
N ASN A 63 8.11 -15.51 -0.88
CA ASN A 63 8.06 -16.96 -1.12
C ASN A 63 7.15 -17.38 -2.27
N TYR A 64 6.78 -16.43 -3.18
CA TYR A 64 5.83 -16.70 -4.27
C TYR A 64 6.24 -17.86 -5.18
N ALA A 65 7.54 -18.04 -5.43
CA ALA A 65 8.04 -19.07 -6.32
C ALA A 65 7.79 -20.48 -5.77
N GLU A 66 8.02 -20.67 -4.47
CA GLU A 66 7.76 -21.93 -3.77
C GLU A 66 6.25 -22.24 -3.74
N LEU A 67 5.44 -21.25 -3.37
CA LEU A 67 3.99 -21.40 -3.33
C LEU A 67 3.41 -21.70 -4.73
N LYS A 68 3.94 -21.06 -5.76
CA LYS A 68 3.56 -21.30 -7.15
C LYS A 68 3.84 -22.75 -7.56
N GLU A 69 5.01 -23.27 -7.24
CA GLU A 69 5.38 -24.66 -7.53
C GLU A 69 4.42 -25.64 -6.82
N GLN A 70 4.14 -25.42 -5.55
CA GLN A 70 3.20 -26.23 -4.78
C GLN A 70 1.79 -26.24 -5.40
N LEU A 71 1.30 -25.07 -5.83
CA LEU A 71 -0.02 -24.91 -6.45
C LEU A 71 -0.07 -25.54 -7.85
N LEU A 72 1.01 -25.47 -8.65
CA LEU A 72 1.13 -26.18 -9.92
C LEU A 72 1.00 -27.69 -9.73
N HIS A 73 1.64 -28.28 -8.73
CA HIS A 73 1.50 -29.70 -8.39
C HIS A 73 0.08 -30.08 -7.94
N LYS A 74 -0.71 -29.11 -7.46
CA LYS A 74 -2.13 -29.29 -7.09
C LYS A 74 -3.09 -29.04 -8.25
N GLY A 75 -2.57 -28.74 -9.46
CA GLY A 75 -3.35 -28.53 -10.68
C GLY A 75 -3.85 -27.08 -10.88
N TYR A 76 -3.31 -26.12 -10.15
CA TYR A 76 -3.59 -24.71 -10.39
C TYR A 76 -2.77 -24.18 -11.56
N GLY A 77 -3.41 -23.45 -12.48
CA GLY A 77 -2.76 -22.76 -13.58
C GLY A 77 -2.41 -21.32 -13.23
N PHE A 78 -1.38 -20.78 -13.86
CA PHE A 78 -0.97 -19.39 -13.73
C PHE A 78 -0.94 -18.73 -15.09
N ARG A 79 -1.43 -17.49 -15.16
CA ARG A 79 -1.48 -16.70 -16.40
C ARG A 79 -0.45 -15.58 -16.40
N SER A 80 -0.17 -15.04 -15.22
CA SER A 80 0.71 -13.90 -15.04
C SER A 80 2.10 -14.29 -14.53
N GLU A 81 3.00 -13.34 -14.64
CA GLU A 81 4.36 -13.42 -14.09
C GLU A 81 4.45 -12.76 -12.70
N THR A 82 3.30 -12.32 -12.13
CA THR A 82 3.29 -11.59 -10.87
C THR A 82 3.29 -12.53 -9.67
N ASP A 83 3.86 -12.07 -8.59
CA ASP A 83 3.80 -12.70 -7.28
C ASP A 83 2.36 -12.71 -6.71
N THR A 84 1.56 -11.72 -7.06
CA THR A 84 0.19 -11.53 -6.55
C THR A 84 -0.77 -12.63 -7.01
N GLU A 85 -0.61 -13.18 -8.22
CA GLU A 85 -1.49 -14.26 -8.68
C GLU A 85 -1.43 -15.47 -7.76
N VAL A 86 -0.27 -15.72 -7.13
CA VAL A 86 -0.11 -16.80 -6.14
C VAL A 86 -1.09 -16.63 -4.98
N VAL A 87 -1.30 -15.41 -4.52
CA VAL A 87 -2.26 -15.12 -3.44
C VAL A 87 -3.68 -15.48 -3.85
N ALA A 88 -4.10 -15.11 -5.06
CA ALA A 88 -5.43 -15.44 -5.57
C ALA A 88 -5.65 -16.94 -5.69
N GLN A 89 -4.65 -17.69 -6.21
CA GLN A 89 -4.73 -19.14 -6.36
C GLN A 89 -4.68 -19.87 -5.00
N LEU A 90 -3.88 -19.37 -4.07
CA LEU A 90 -3.76 -19.96 -2.73
C LEU A 90 -5.05 -19.77 -1.92
N LEU A 91 -5.69 -18.59 -2.04
CA LEU A 91 -7.02 -18.34 -1.46
C LEU A 91 -8.05 -19.32 -2.03
N ASP A 92 -8.07 -19.52 -3.34
CA ASP A 92 -8.99 -20.44 -4.01
C ASP A 92 -8.79 -21.87 -3.52
N TYR A 93 -7.53 -22.29 -3.37
CA TYR A 93 -7.18 -23.61 -2.85
C TYR A 93 -7.72 -23.82 -1.43
N TYR A 94 -7.46 -22.88 -0.51
CA TYR A 94 -7.96 -23.00 0.87
C TYR A 94 -9.48 -22.84 0.95
N TYR A 95 -10.05 -21.97 0.11
CA TYR A 95 -11.50 -21.79 0.08
C TYR A 95 -12.23 -23.03 -0.42
N ALA A 96 -11.68 -23.73 -1.40
CA ALA A 96 -12.23 -25.01 -1.87
C ALA A 96 -12.20 -26.10 -0.79
N ASP A 97 -11.25 -26.05 0.14
CA ASP A 97 -11.11 -27.01 1.24
C ASP A 97 -12.06 -26.68 2.42
N CYS A 98 -12.12 -25.41 2.85
CA CYS A 98 -12.84 -25.03 4.08
C CYS A 98 -14.24 -24.44 3.84
N GLY A 99 -14.54 -23.92 2.64
CA GLY A 99 -15.83 -23.30 2.32
C GLY A 99 -16.11 -21.94 2.98
N ASP A 100 -15.13 -21.37 3.70
CA ASP A 100 -15.21 -20.07 4.35
C ASP A 100 -14.09 -19.17 3.89
N ILE A 101 -14.42 -18.02 3.29
CA ILE A 101 -13.41 -17.11 2.70
C ILE A 101 -12.53 -16.45 3.78
N PHE A 102 -13.07 -16.22 4.98
CA PHE A 102 -12.31 -15.64 6.07
C PHE A 102 -11.28 -16.63 6.62
N GLU A 103 -11.69 -17.87 6.82
CA GLU A 103 -10.78 -18.96 7.22
C GLU A 103 -9.72 -19.22 6.14
N ALA A 104 -10.11 -19.22 4.86
CA ALA A 104 -9.18 -19.36 3.75
C ALA A 104 -8.16 -18.22 3.73
N MET A 105 -8.58 -16.99 4.00
CA MET A 105 -7.71 -15.83 4.11
C MET A 105 -6.71 -15.99 5.26
N ILE A 106 -7.15 -16.43 6.44
CA ILE A 106 -6.26 -16.68 7.59
C ILE A 106 -5.18 -17.69 7.22
N ARG A 107 -5.56 -18.82 6.61
CA ARG A 107 -4.61 -19.86 6.17
C ARG A 107 -3.64 -19.32 5.13
N MET A 108 -4.10 -18.52 4.20
CA MET A 108 -3.26 -17.88 3.18
C MET A 108 -2.26 -16.92 3.84
N LEU A 109 -2.69 -16.07 4.78
CA LEU A 109 -1.82 -15.13 5.48
C LEU A 109 -0.72 -15.82 6.31
N HIS A 110 -0.99 -17.03 6.81
CA HIS A 110 0.03 -17.84 7.49
C HIS A 110 1.04 -18.51 6.53
N ALA A 111 0.68 -18.66 5.26
CA ALA A 111 1.50 -19.32 4.27
C ALA A 111 2.38 -18.35 3.46
N VAL A 112 2.02 -17.07 3.39
CA VAL A 112 2.76 -16.06 2.62
C VAL A 112 3.81 -15.36 3.48
N ASP A 113 4.99 -15.18 2.92
CA ASP A 113 6.05 -14.35 3.48
C ASP A 113 6.24 -13.10 2.62
N GLY A 114 6.59 -11.99 3.28
CA GLY A 114 6.84 -10.72 2.61
C GLY A 114 5.95 -9.58 3.10
N ALA A 115 5.97 -8.46 2.37
CA ALA A 115 5.18 -7.27 2.63
C ALA A 115 3.91 -7.29 1.78
N TYR A 116 2.77 -6.96 2.38
CA TYR A 116 1.51 -6.91 1.64
C TYR A 116 0.49 -5.92 2.21
N ALA A 117 -0.24 -5.28 1.32
CA ALA A 117 -1.54 -4.68 1.55
C ALA A 117 -2.51 -5.27 0.53
N LEU A 118 -3.43 -6.08 1.00
CA LEU A 118 -4.35 -6.87 0.21
C LEU A 118 -5.77 -6.31 0.24
N GLY A 119 -6.43 -6.26 -0.93
CA GLY A 119 -7.86 -6.11 -1.06
C GLY A 119 -8.42 -7.33 -1.79
N ILE A 120 -9.42 -7.99 -1.20
CA ILE A 120 -9.94 -9.29 -1.65
C ILE A 120 -11.46 -9.21 -1.73
N ILE A 121 -12.01 -9.63 -2.85
CA ILE A 121 -13.45 -9.85 -3.03
C ILE A 121 -13.72 -11.28 -3.44
N CYS A 122 -14.87 -11.81 -3.00
CA CYS A 122 -15.32 -13.15 -3.32
C CYS A 122 -16.77 -13.11 -3.83
N ALA A 123 -17.04 -13.77 -4.95
CA ALA A 123 -18.36 -13.80 -5.57
C ALA A 123 -19.46 -14.36 -4.66
N ASP A 124 -19.10 -15.30 -3.78
CA ASP A 124 -20.04 -15.91 -2.83
C ASP A 124 -20.37 -14.98 -1.64
N TYR A 125 -19.62 -13.85 -1.49
CA TYR A 125 -19.82 -12.83 -0.46
C TYR A 125 -19.88 -11.43 -1.10
N PRO A 126 -20.91 -11.14 -1.89
CA PRO A 126 -20.98 -9.94 -2.73
C PRO A 126 -21.13 -8.63 -1.95
N ASP A 127 -21.35 -8.71 -0.64
CA ASP A 127 -21.50 -7.59 0.29
C ASP A 127 -20.26 -7.35 1.16
N ARG A 128 -19.14 -8.07 0.94
CA ARG A 128 -17.96 -8.02 1.80
C ARG A 128 -16.68 -7.81 1.03
N LEU A 129 -15.91 -6.84 1.49
CA LEU A 129 -14.52 -6.62 1.13
C LEU A 129 -13.64 -7.09 2.27
N LEU A 130 -12.68 -7.95 2.00
CA LEU A 130 -11.68 -8.37 2.96
C LEU A 130 -10.36 -7.66 2.65
N CYS A 131 -9.62 -7.33 3.70
CA CYS A 131 -8.29 -6.77 3.53
C CYS A 131 -7.35 -7.19 4.66
N ALA A 132 -6.06 -7.19 4.38
CA ALA A 132 -5.01 -7.46 5.35
C ALA A 132 -3.77 -6.65 5.04
N ARG A 133 -2.97 -6.39 6.08
CA ARG A 133 -1.76 -5.60 5.97
C ARG A 133 -0.58 -6.23 6.73
N LYS A 134 0.61 -6.17 6.11
CA LYS A 134 1.91 -6.38 6.73
C LYS A 134 2.96 -5.58 5.96
N ASP A 135 3.70 -4.69 6.64
CA ASP A 135 4.82 -3.89 6.10
C ASP A 135 4.51 -3.00 4.87
N ALA A 136 3.23 -2.90 4.47
CA ALA A 136 2.77 -2.05 3.38
C ALA A 136 1.60 -1.17 3.84
N PRO A 137 1.47 0.09 3.37
CA PRO A 137 0.43 0.98 3.85
C PRO A 137 -0.98 0.53 3.44
N LEU A 138 -1.90 0.49 4.40
CA LEU A 138 -3.32 0.26 4.17
C LEU A 138 -4.14 0.98 5.24
N LEU A 139 -5.15 1.69 4.80
CA LEU A 139 -6.10 2.39 5.67
C LEU A 139 -7.55 2.02 5.36
N LEU A 140 -8.37 2.18 6.35
CA LEU A 140 -9.82 2.03 6.32
C LEU A 140 -10.45 3.42 6.27
N GLY A 141 -11.44 3.62 5.39
CA GLY A 141 -12.25 4.83 5.33
C GLY A 141 -13.67 4.51 5.76
N PHE A 142 -14.21 5.33 6.66
CA PHE A 142 -15.56 5.19 7.22
C PHE A 142 -16.47 6.24 6.58
N GLY A 143 -17.37 5.81 5.69
CA GLY A 143 -18.34 6.67 5.02
C GLY A 143 -19.77 6.42 5.48
N GLU A 144 -20.71 7.27 5.02
CA GLU A 144 -22.14 7.08 5.28
C GLU A 144 -22.73 6.05 4.30
N GLY A 145 -23.01 4.84 4.81
CA GLY A 145 -23.55 3.74 4.00
C GLY A 145 -22.54 3.08 3.07
N GLU A 146 -21.27 3.48 3.16
CA GLU A 146 -20.17 2.89 2.41
C GLU A 146 -18.89 2.85 3.26
N ASN A 147 -18.01 1.90 2.99
CA ASN A 147 -16.71 1.81 3.63
C ASN A 147 -15.65 1.45 2.59
N MET A 148 -14.44 1.92 2.79
CA MET A 148 -13.38 1.87 1.77
C MET A 148 -12.07 1.37 2.35
N ILE A 149 -11.21 0.86 1.47
CA ILE A 149 -9.78 0.67 1.74
C ILE A 149 -8.97 1.53 0.77
N ALA A 150 -7.84 2.01 1.21
CA ALA A 150 -6.89 2.71 0.35
C ALA A 150 -5.46 2.53 0.86
N SER A 151 -4.49 2.64 -0.02
CA SER A 151 -3.08 2.72 0.36
C SER A 151 -2.68 4.13 0.79
N ASP A 152 -3.45 5.15 0.39
CA ASP A 152 -3.21 6.56 0.72
C ASP A 152 -4.54 7.31 0.92
N VAL A 153 -4.53 8.28 1.85
CA VAL A 153 -5.70 9.10 2.19
C VAL A 153 -6.23 9.89 0.99
N THR A 154 -5.35 10.32 0.11
CA THR A 154 -5.72 11.14 -1.06
C THR A 154 -6.68 10.43 -2.00
N ALA A 155 -6.69 9.10 -2.00
CA ALA A 155 -7.60 8.31 -2.82
C ALA A 155 -9.06 8.38 -2.35
N ILE A 156 -9.29 8.58 -1.05
CA ILE A 156 -10.64 8.51 -0.45
C ILE A 156 -11.11 9.80 0.23
N ILE A 157 -10.26 10.81 0.37
CA ILE A 157 -10.54 12.05 1.11
C ILE A 157 -11.77 12.81 0.59
N ARG A 158 -12.19 12.59 -0.66
CA ARG A 158 -13.41 13.16 -1.24
C ARG A 158 -14.70 12.45 -0.79
N HIS A 159 -14.57 11.20 -0.33
CA HIS A 159 -15.67 10.36 0.11
C HIS A 159 -15.80 10.36 1.63
N THR A 160 -14.69 10.26 2.32
CA THR A 160 -14.65 10.35 3.78
C THR A 160 -13.33 10.93 4.28
N ARG A 161 -13.42 11.60 5.43
CA ARG A 161 -12.27 12.10 6.18
C ARG A 161 -12.01 11.30 7.45
N ASP A 162 -12.92 10.39 7.79
CA ASP A 162 -12.79 9.54 8.96
C ASP A 162 -12.10 8.25 8.55
N ILE A 163 -10.89 8.05 9.07
CA ILE A 163 -10.01 6.96 8.68
C ILE A 163 -9.46 6.22 9.90
N ALA A 164 -9.00 5.00 9.69
CA ALA A 164 -8.12 4.29 10.60
C ALA A 164 -7.02 3.56 9.82
N TYR A 165 -5.81 3.53 10.36
CA TYR A 165 -4.73 2.74 9.77
C TYR A 165 -4.75 1.32 10.35
N LEU A 166 -4.60 0.33 9.50
CA LEU A 166 -4.29 -1.03 9.94
C LEU A 166 -2.82 -1.10 10.39
N ASP A 167 -2.56 -1.85 11.45
CA ASP A 167 -1.21 -2.20 11.88
C ASP A 167 -0.78 -3.53 11.25
N ASP A 168 0.50 -3.88 11.39
CA ASP A 168 1.03 -5.10 10.79
C ASP A 168 0.40 -6.36 11.40
N GLY A 169 -0.03 -7.26 10.53
CA GLY A 169 -0.72 -8.48 10.90
C GLY A 169 -2.21 -8.31 11.18
N GLU A 170 -2.75 -7.10 11.05
CA GLU A 170 -4.19 -6.88 11.16
C GLU A 170 -4.89 -7.16 9.84
N LEU A 171 -6.15 -7.56 9.97
CA LEU A 171 -7.05 -7.78 8.85
C LEU A 171 -8.43 -7.20 9.16
N ALA A 172 -9.19 -6.87 8.11
CA ALA A 172 -10.53 -6.34 8.27
C ALA A 172 -11.52 -6.92 7.27
N ILE A 173 -12.79 -6.93 7.68
CA ILE A 173 -13.95 -7.22 6.85
C ILE A 173 -14.81 -5.96 6.80
N LEU A 174 -14.98 -5.42 5.60
CA LEU A 174 -15.80 -4.26 5.35
C LEU A 174 -17.13 -4.67 4.70
N SER A 175 -18.17 -3.96 5.05
CA SER A 175 -19.48 -3.99 4.38
C SER A 175 -20.07 -2.58 4.40
N ALA A 176 -21.14 -2.33 3.67
CA ALA A 176 -21.87 -1.06 3.76
C ALA A 176 -22.35 -0.73 5.19
N LYS A 177 -22.50 -1.75 6.05
CA LYS A 177 -23.02 -1.61 7.43
C LYS A 177 -21.94 -1.32 8.47
N GLY A 178 -20.67 -1.49 8.13
CA GLY A 178 -19.56 -1.25 9.05
C GLY A 178 -18.34 -2.09 8.76
N ILE A 179 -17.32 -1.88 9.57
CA ILE A 179 -16.01 -2.53 9.49
C ILE A 179 -15.77 -3.33 10.76
N ARG A 180 -15.27 -4.55 10.61
CA ARG A 180 -14.76 -5.37 11.71
C ARG A 180 -13.29 -5.62 11.50
N VAL A 181 -12.48 -5.28 12.50
CA VAL A 181 -11.03 -5.44 12.47
C VAL A 181 -10.61 -6.53 13.44
N TYR A 182 -9.60 -7.28 13.05
CA TYR A 182 -9.01 -8.36 13.83
C TYR A 182 -7.50 -8.18 13.91
N ASP A 183 -6.93 -8.49 15.07
CA ASP A 183 -5.48 -8.50 15.28
C ASP A 183 -4.83 -9.76 14.68
N SER A 184 -3.51 -9.85 14.77
CA SER A 184 -2.72 -11.00 14.30
C SER A 184 -3.08 -12.35 14.98
N GLN A 185 -3.83 -12.31 16.10
CA GLN A 185 -4.32 -13.48 16.82
C GLN A 185 -5.82 -13.75 16.55
N MET A 186 -6.38 -13.08 15.54
CA MET A 186 -7.79 -13.19 15.13
C MET A 186 -8.79 -12.75 16.20
N ARG A 187 -8.39 -11.91 17.13
CA ARG A 187 -9.27 -11.30 18.12
C ARG A 187 -9.86 -10.03 17.54
N PRO A 188 -11.17 -9.80 17.70
CA PRO A 188 -11.77 -8.54 17.25
C PRO A 188 -11.22 -7.38 18.07
N ILE A 189 -10.88 -6.30 17.40
CA ILE A 189 -10.35 -5.07 17.97
C ILE A 189 -11.11 -3.85 17.45
N GLU A 190 -11.12 -2.79 18.23
CA GLU A 190 -11.59 -1.47 17.80
C GLU A 190 -10.39 -0.61 17.40
N LYS A 191 -10.51 0.10 16.29
CA LYS A 191 -9.48 1.03 15.81
C LYS A 191 -9.84 2.46 16.20
N GLU A 192 -8.82 3.21 16.60
CA GLU A 192 -8.95 4.64 16.79
C GLU A 192 -9.23 5.34 15.45
N HIS A 193 -10.35 6.03 15.37
CA HIS A 193 -10.69 6.84 14.20
C HIS A 193 -9.93 8.15 14.26
N ARG A 194 -9.38 8.54 13.10
CA ARG A 194 -8.71 9.83 12.92
C ARG A 194 -9.46 10.64 11.89
N HIS A 195 -9.79 11.87 12.24
CA HIS A 195 -10.33 12.82 11.27
C HIS A 195 -9.19 13.51 10.53
N VAL A 196 -9.28 13.57 9.21
CA VAL A 196 -8.28 14.19 8.34
C VAL A 196 -8.71 15.61 8.03
N ASP A 197 -8.05 16.59 8.65
CA ASP A 197 -8.32 18.01 8.47
C ASP A 197 -7.66 18.65 7.24
N TRP A 198 -7.03 17.85 6.41
CA TRP A 198 -6.34 18.37 5.23
C TRP A 198 -7.32 19.02 4.26
N ASP A 199 -6.89 20.14 3.69
CA ASP A 199 -7.60 20.76 2.59
C ASP A 199 -7.56 19.81 1.36
N VAL A 200 -8.74 19.47 0.83
CA VAL A 200 -8.89 18.69 -0.40
C VAL A 200 -8.13 19.36 -1.55
N ALA A 201 -8.06 20.69 -1.56
CA ALA A 201 -7.27 21.46 -2.53
C ALA A 201 -5.77 21.13 -2.45
N ALA A 202 -5.26 20.72 -1.27
CA ALA A 202 -3.88 20.27 -1.13
C ALA A 202 -3.62 18.91 -1.84
N ALA A 203 -4.62 18.06 -1.92
CA ALA A 203 -4.57 16.79 -2.65
C ALA A 203 -4.77 16.95 -4.17
N GLU A 204 -5.23 18.11 -4.62
CA GLU A 204 -5.45 18.42 -6.04
C GLU A 204 -4.22 19.08 -6.67
N LYS A 205 -4.20 19.16 -8.01
CA LYS A 205 -3.09 19.79 -8.74
C LYS A 205 -2.90 21.27 -8.44
N GLY A 206 -3.88 21.95 -7.81
CA GLY A 206 -3.75 23.35 -7.38
C GLY A 206 -3.47 24.35 -8.50
N GLY A 207 -3.98 24.07 -9.71
CA GLY A 207 -3.75 24.88 -10.90
C GLY A 207 -2.49 24.53 -11.70
N TYR A 208 -1.70 23.57 -11.25
CA TYR A 208 -0.53 23.08 -12.00
C TYR A 208 -0.96 22.01 -13.01
N GLU A 209 -0.28 21.95 -14.14
CA GLU A 209 -0.54 20.97 -15.20
C GLU A 209 -0.23 19.53 -14.71
N HIS A 210 0.84 19.38 -13.90
CA HIS A 210 1.31 18.09 -13.37
C HIS A 210 1.55 18.16 -11.86
N PHE A 211 1.32 17.06 -11.14
CA PHE A 211 1.62 16.95 -9.71
C PHE A 211 3.10 17.20 -9.40
N MET A 212 4.02 16.68 -10.20
CA MET A 212 5.46 16.93 -10.03
C MET A 212 5.79 18.42 -10.09
N LEU A 213 5.16 19.17 -10.97
CA LEU A 213 5.38 20.62 -11.07
C LEU A 213 4.87 21.34 -9.79
N LYS A 214 3.70 20.94 -9.29
CA LYS A 214 3.19 21.42 -8.00
C LYS A 214 4.17 21.12 -6.87
N GLU A 215 4.64 19.87 -6.75
CA GLU A 215 5.58 19.44 -5.72
C GLU A 215 6.91 20.21 -5.77
N ILE A 216 7.44 20.47 -6.97
CA ILE A 216 8.63 21.33 -7.13
C ILE A 216 8.40 22.71 -6.52
N HIS A 217 7.25 23.32 -6.77
CA HIS A 217 6.92 24.65 -6.24
C HIS A 217 6.58 24.62 -4.74
N GLU A 218 6.12 23.51 -4.21
CA GLU A 218 5.83 23.35 -2.78
C GLU A 218 7.08 23.10 -1.91
N GLN A 219 8.20 22.67 -2.49
CA GLN A 219 9.42 22.33 -1.74
C GLN A 219 9.84 23.40 -0.72
N PRO A 220 9.86 24.72 -1.03
CA PRO A 220 10.28 25.72 -0.03
C PRO A 220 9.37 25.77 1.20
N ARG A 221 8.09 25.50 1.02
CA ARG A 221 7.12 25.43 2.12
C ARG A 221 7.31 24.12 2.90
N ALA A 222 7.35 22.99 2.23
CA ALA A 222 7.51 21.68 2.83
C ALA A 222 8.80 21.57 3.67
N ILE A 223 9.91 22.12 3.18
CA ILE A 223 11.18 22.15 3.92
C ILE A 223 11.04 23.02 5.18
N ARG A 224 10.43 24.21 5.08
CA ARG A 224 10.22 25.06 6.25
C ARG A 224 9.36 24.38 7.30
N GLU A 225 8.24 23.78 6.91
CA GLU A 225 7.32 23.08 7.82
C GLU A 225 8.01 21.87 8.45
N ALA A 226 8.72 21.05 7.67
CA ALA A 226 9.44 19.88 8.18
C ALA A 226 10.57 20.26 9.16
N THR A 227 11.19 21.42 9.01
CA THR A 227 12.31 21.84 9.86
C THR A 227 11.88 22.70 11.04
N ALA A 228 10.74 23.38 10.98
CA ALA A 228 10.30 24.36 11.98
C ALA A 228 10.22 23.78 13.40
N ALA A 229 9.67 22.58 13.56
CA ALA A 229 9.58 21.91 14.85
C ALA A 229 10.93 21.36 15.36
N ARG A 230 11.91 21.20 14.46
CA ARG A 230 13.22 20.60 14.71
C ARG A 230 14.33 21.61 14.90
N ILE A 231 14.06 22.90 14.71
CA ILE A 231 15.01 24.00 14.94
C ILE A 231 14.41 24.93 15.99
N GLN A 232 14.95 24.91 17.20
CA GLN A 232 14.50 25.75 18.31
C GLN A 232 15.68 26.55 18.84
N GLY A 233 15.55 27.88 18.85
CA GLY A 233 16.61 28.78 19.35
C GLY A 233 17.93 28.65 18.56
N GLY A 234 17.87 28.28 17.27
CA GLY A 234 19.06 28.06 16.44
C GLY A 234 19.78 26.73 16.66
N GLN A 235 19.21 25.86 17.46
CA GLN A 235 19.72 24.51 17.71
C GLN A 235 18.80 23.44 17.11
N VAL A 236 19.39 22.33 16.67
CA VAL A 236 18.65 21.17 16.17
C VAL A 236 18.15 20.35 17.38
N VAL A 237 16.86 20.14 17.45
CA VAL A 237 16.19 19.36 18.52
C VAL A 237 15.44 18.18 17.87
N LEU A 238 15.98 16.99 18.04
CA LEU A 238 15.40 15.72 17.53
C LEU A 238 14.93 14.88 18.73
N ARG A 239 13.74 15.18 19.27
CA ARG A 239 13.23 14.55 20.49
C ARG A 239 13.03 13.04 20.37
N ASP A 240 12.69 12.57 19.18
CA ASP A 240 12.42 11.15 18.90
C ASP A 240 13.69 10.36 18.62
N LEU A 241 14.84 11.04 18.48
CA LEU A 241 16.12 10.41 18.32
C LEU A 241 16.69 10.06 19.71
N ASN A 242 16.48 8.83 20.17
CA ASN A 242 17.01 8.34 21.46
C ASN A 242 18.53 8.14 21.43
N MET A 243 19.27 9.19 21.09
CA MET A 243 20.73 9.21 21.06
C MET A 243 21.28 10.39 21.85
N THR A 244 22.31 10.16 22.61
CA THR A 244 23.05 11.23 23.27
C THR A 244 23.98 11.95 22.28
N ASP A 245 24.35 13.19 22.60
CA ASP A 245 25.32 13.95 21.78
C ASP A 245 26.64 13.20 21.58
N GLN A 246 27.07 12.41 22.58
CA GLN A 246 28.29 11.62 22.47
C GLN A 246 28.15 10.48 21.47
N GLN A 247 27.02 9.75 21.51
CA GLN A 247 26.72 8.70 20.52
C GLN A 247 26.67 9.25 19.08
N ILE A 248 26.09 10.45 18.91
CA ILE A 248 26.05 11.11 17.59
C ILE A 248 27.47 11.47 17.13
N ARG A 249 28.34 11.98 18.03
CA ARG A 249 29.75 12.32 17.68
C ARG A 249 30.58 11.09 17.36
N ASP A 250 30.27 9.95 17.95
CA ASP A 250 30.99 8.69 17.78
C ASP A 250 30.58 7.93 16.48
N ILE A 251 29.58 8.43 15.73
CA ILE A 251 29.20 7.84 14.44
C ILE A 251 30.40 7.97 13.46
N ASN A 252 30.91 6.84 13.01
CA ASN A 252 32.04 6.77 12.10
C ASN A 252 31.66 6.57 10.65
N LYS A 253 30.47 6.02 10.38
CA LYS A 253 29.97 5.72 9.05
C LYS A 253 28.47 5.96 8.97
N ILE A 254 28.01 6.46 7.82
CA ILE A 254 26.61 6.73 7.53
C ILE A 254 26.24 5.92 6.28
N PHE A 255 25.11 5.21 6.34
CA PHE A 255 24.49 4.58 5.18
C PHE A 255 23.17 5.28 4.87
N ILE A 256 22.96 5.62 3.61
CA ILE A 256 21.70 6.17 3.11
C ILE A 256 21.09 5.12 2.19
N VAL A 257 19.95 4.57 2.57
CA VAL A 257 19.24 3.55 1.77
C VAL A 257 17.98 4.18 1.22
N ALA A 258 17.89 4.27 -0.10
CA ALA A 258 16.75 4.89 -0.78
C ALA A 258 16.65 4.44 -2.25
N CYS A 259 15.49 4.68 -2.87
CA CYS A 259 15.27 4.49 -4.29
C CYS A 259 14.66 5.74 -4.94
N GLY A 260 14.61 5.78 -6.27
CA GLY A 260 14.01 6.89 -7.02
C GLY A 260 14.68 8.24 -6.77
N SER A 261 13.88 9.29 -6.65
CA SER A 261 14.35 10.65 -6.37
C SER A 261 15.06 10.77 -5.02
N SER A 262 14.64 9.99 -4.01
CA SER A 262 15.28 9.95 -2.70
C SER A 262 16.71 9.42 -2.77
N TYR A 263 17.01 8.46 -3.64
CA TYR A 263 18.37 8.00 -3.90
C TYR A 263 19.26 9.14 -4.43
N HIS A 264 18.75 9.92 -5.40
CA HIS A 264 19.49 11.06 -5.94
C HIS A 264 19.74 12.14 -4.89
N VAL A 265 18.77 12.41 -4.02
CA VAL A 265 18.96 13.28 -2.85
C VAL A 265 20.01 12.72 -1.90
N GLY A 266 19.98 11.39 -1.67
CA GLY A 266 21.01 10.68 -0.90
C GLY A 266 22.42 10.87 -1.47
N MET A 267 22.57 10.77 -2.79
CA MET A 267 23.85 11.03 -3.48
C MET A 267 24.37 12.45 -3.25
N VAL A 268 23.50 13.47 -3.36
CA VAL A 268 23.86 14.86 -3.03
C VAL A 268 24.21 14.98 -1.54
N GLY A 269 23.43 14.34 -0.68
CA GLY A 269 23.67 14.25 0.76
C GLY A 269 25.04 13.67 1.09
N LYS A 270 25.44 12.58 0.42
CA LYS A 270 26.76 11.95 0.57
C LYS A 270 27.89 12.96 0.44
N TYR A 271 27.95 13.66 -0.70
CA TYR A 271 29.02 14.63 -0.95
C TYR A 271 29.07 15.77 0.09
N ASN A 272 27.90 16.26 0.50
CA ASN A 272 27.82 17.31 1.50
C ASN A 272 28.24 16.82 2.90
N LEU A 273 27.73 15.65 3.33
CA LEU A 273 28.04 15.08 4.64
C LEU A 273 29.52 14.69 4.75
N GLU A 274 30.09 14.04 3.72
CA GLU A 274 31.52 13.69 3.71
C GLU A 274 32.40 14.95 3.79
N ARG A 275 32.03 16.03 3.09
CA ARG A 275 32.75 17.31 3.13
C ARG A 275 32.66 17.97 4.50
N MET A 276 31.46 17.97 5.13
CA MET A 276 31.21 18.66 6.39
C MET A 276 31.72 17.88 7.60
N LEU A 277 31.43 16.56 7.63
CA LEU A 277 31.68 15.73 8.80
C LEU A 277 33.02 14.99 8.76
N ARG A 278 33.66 14.90 7.59
CA ARG A 278 34.87 14.10 7.37
C ARG A 278 34.65 12.62 7.78
N ARG A 279 33.45 12.12 7.53
CA ARG A 279 33.03 10.75 7.79
C ARG A 279 32.62 10.08 6.48
N SER A 280 32.82 8.78 6.38
CA SER A 280 32.39 8.02 5.20
C SER A 280 30.86 7.93 5.12
N VAL A 281 30.32 8.20 3.95
CA VAL A 281 28.88 8.04 3.65
C VAL A 281 28.73 7.12 2.44
N GLU A 282 27.89 6.12 2.54
CA GLU A 282 27.53 5.21 1.45
C GLU A 282 26.04 5.35 1.12
N VAL A 283 25.70 5.24 -0.18
CA VAL A 283 24.32 5.38 -0.68
C VAL A 283 23.99 4.18 -1.54
#